data_9d4949ce3be3b0e9825977243568397a
#
_entry.id   9d4949ce3be3b0e9825977243568397a
#
_cell.length_a   1.000
_cell.length_b   1.000
_cell.length_c   1.000
_cell.angle_alpha   90.00
_cell.angle_beta   90.00
_cell.angle_gamma   90.00
#
_symmetry.space_group_name_H-M   'P 1'
#
loop_
_entity.id
_entity.type
_entity.pdbx_description
1 polymer ?
#
loop_
_entity_poly.entity_id
_entity_poly.type
_entity_poly.pdbx_seq_one_letter_code
_entity_poly.pdbx_strand_id
1 'polypeptide(L)'
;MDLILWRHAEAREGSPDLTRPLTRKGGQQAKEMAEFLNLHLAKNTVVWTSEATRSIETAAYLNRITQVQAALNPTCDSRDILPLLLAQHKQPLLVVGHQPWLGQIWEHCMTGSVSQGEYWSVKKGSVVWLKLKMQADGLDCKLVAALSPVFLGVI
;
A
#
# COMPACT_ATOMS: atom_id res chain seq x y z
N MET A 1 -0.64 -14.23 7.08
CA MET A 1 -0.74 -13.70 5.70
C MET A 1 0.32 -12.64 5.47
N ASP A 2 0.75 -12.48 4.25
CA ASP A 2 1.59 -11.35 3.86
C ASP A 2 0.68 -10.20 3.45
N LEU A 3 0.87 -9.04 4.08
CA LEU A 3 0.19 -7.80 3.74
C LEU A 3 1.24 -6.78 3.29
N ILE A 4 1.15 -6.36 2.04
CA ILE A 4 2.07 -5.41 1.46
C ILE A 4 1.32 -4.09 1.26
N LEU A 5 1.77 -3.06 1.98
CA LEU A 5 1.22 -1.72 1.92
C LEU A 5 2.12 -0.87 1.02
N TRP A 6 1.63 -0.46 -0.13
CA TRP A 6 2.39 0.32 -1.09
C TRP A 6 1.74 1.68 -1.29
N ARG A 7 2.43 2.74 -0.91
CA ARG A 7 1.92 4.09 -1.17
C ARG A 7 2.07 4.42 -2.65
N HIS A 8 1.03 5.00 -3.27
CA HIS A 8 1.13 5.47 -4.64
C HIS A 8 2.37 6.35 -4.83
N ALA A 9 2.95 6.32 -6.02
CA ALA A 9 4.10 7.12 -6.38
C ALA A 9 3.73 8.61 -6.54
N GLU A 10 4.74 9.46 -6.76
CA GLU A 10 4.53 10.89 -6.89
C GLU A 10 3.51 11.22 -7.98
N ALA A 11 2.52 12.04 -7.62
CA ALA A 11 1.44 12.46 -8.50
C ALA A 11 1.48 13.95 -8.75
N ARG A 12 0.94 14.39 -9.89
CA ARG A 12 0.79 15.80 -10.21
C ARG A 12 -0.21 16.46 -9.26
N GLU A 13 0.00 17.73 -8.99
CA GLU A 13 -1.01 18.57 -8.34
C GLU A 13 -2.19 18.77 -9.28
N GLY A 14 -3.36 19.04 -8.74
CA GLY A 14 -4.53 19.35 -9.55
C GLY A 14 -5.84 18.91 -8.92
N SER A 15 -6.88 19.06 -9.69
CA SER A 15 -8.28 18.83 -9.31
C SER A 15 -9.03 18.25 -10.53
N PRO A 16 -9.97 17.31 -10.34
CA PRO A 16 -10.33 16.64 -9.07
C PRO A 16 -9.21 15.74 -8.54
N ASP A 17 -9.18 15.53 -7.24
CA ASP A 17 -8.11 14.73 -6.61
C ASP A 17 -7.97 13.32 -7.19
N LEU A 18 -9.06 12.63 -7.42
CA LEU A 18 -9.05 11.24 -7.91
C LEU A 18 -8.48 11.08 -9.33
N THR A 19 -8.42 12.14 -10.12
CA THR A 19 -7.93 12.09 -11.51
C THR A 19 -6.48 12.52 -11.66
N ARG A 20 -5.81 12.87 -10.58
CA ARG A 20 -4.40 13.29 -10.62
C ARG A 20 -3.50 12.13 -11.06
N PRO A 21 -2.79 12.27 -12.20
CA PRO A 21 -1.90 11.22 -12.70
C PRO A 21 -0.53 11.28 -12.02
N LEU A 22 0.27 10.23 -12.21
CA LEU A 22 1.67 10.25 -11.80
C LEU A 22 2.47 11.29 -12.58
N THR A 23 3.50 11.84 -11.91
CA THR A 23 4.55 12.57 -12.59
C THR A 23 5.48 11.59 -13.30
N ARG A 24 6.40 12.11 -14.15
CA ARG A 24 7.46 11.28 -14.73
C ARG A 24 8.32 10.60 -13.66
N LYS A 25 8.68 11.34 -12.61
CA LYS A 25 9.42 10.83 -11.48
C LYS A 25 8.61 9.74 -10.76
N GLY A 26 7.31 9.96 -10.57
CA GLY A 26 6.41 8.98 -9.97
C GLY A 26 6.35 7.69 -10.78
N GLY A 27 6.30 7.80 -12.09
CA GLY A 27 6.36 6.63 -12.98
C GLY A 27 7.64 5.82 -12.80
N GLN A 28 8.77 6.49 -12.63
CA GLN A 28 10.05 5.81 -12.35
C GLN A 28 10.06 5.15 -10.97
N GLN A 29 9.55 5.83 -9.95
CA GLN A 29 9.41 5.27 -8.61
C GLN A 29 8.58 3.98 -8.65
N ALA A 30 7.43 4.04 -9.31
CA ALA A 30 6.52 2.91 -9.42
C ALA A 30 7.15 1.74 -10.19
N LYS A 31 7.83 2.02 -11.29
CA LYS A 31 8.50 1.01 -12.11
C LYS A 31 9.57 0.27 -11.31
N GLU A 32 10.48 0.99 -10.68
CA GLU A 32 11.57 0.39 -9.91
C GLU A 32 11.04 -0.44 -8.72
N MET A 33 10.05 0.09 -8.01
CA MET A 33 9.45 -0.65 -6.90
C MET A 33 8.70 -1.88 -7.39
N ALA A 34 7.98 -1.78 -8.51
CA ALA A 34 7.27 -2.93 -9.10
C ALA A 34 8.23 -4.04 -9.51
N GLU A 35 9.37 -3.70 -10.10
CA GLU A 35 10.40 -4.68 -10.46
C GLU A 35 10.93 -5.40 -9.21
N PHE A 36 11.24 -4.64 -8.16
CA PHE A 36 11.66 -5.22 -6.88
C PHE A 36 10.57 -6.13 -6.29
N LEU A 37 9.34 -5.64 -6.23
CA LEU A 37 8.22 -6.42 -5.67
C LEU A 37 8.00 -7.72 -6.44
N ASN A 38 8.04 -7.68 -7.76
CA ASN A 38 7.81 -8.87 -8.58
C ASN A 38 8.88 -9.95 -8.40
N LEU A 39 10.08 -9.60 -7.93
CA LEU A 39 11.10 -10.59 -7.58
C LEU A 39 10.73 -11.39 -6.32
N HIS A 40 9.87 -10.85 -5.48
CA HIS A 40 9.58 -11.41 -4.15
C HIS A 40 8.11 -11.81 -3.95
N LEU A 41 7.18 -11.21 -4.69
CA LEU A 41 5.76 -11.50 -4.56
C LEU A 41 5.41 -12.91 -5.04
N ALA A 42 4.60 -13.61 -4.26
CA ALA A 42 4.02 -14.87 -4.69
C ALA A 42 3.12 -14.67 -5.92
N LYS A 43 3.03 -15.70 -6.78
CA LYS A 43 2.20 -15.62 -7.99
C LYS A 43 0.72 -15.39 -7.71
N ASN A 44 0.22 -15.91 -6.59
CA ASN A 44 -1.17 -15.78 -6.17
C ASN A 44 -1.47 -14.51 -5.36
N THR A 45 -0.54 -13.56 -5.32
CA THR A 45 -0.76 -12.29 -4.62
C THR A 45 -1.92 -11.54 -5.24
N VAL A 46 -2.91 -11.18 -4.41
CA VAL A 46 -4.03 -10.33 -4.80
C VAL A 46 -3.56 -8.87 -4.76
N VAL A 47 -3.91 -8.08 -5.77
CA VAL A 47 -3.53 -6.68 -5.87
C VAL A 47 -4.78 -5.81 -5.89
N TRP A 48 -4.89 -4.90 -4.93
CA TRP A 48 -5.98 -3.93 -4.82
C TRP A 48 -5.46 -2.50 -4.92
N THR A 49 -6.23 -1.65 -5.57
CA THR A 49 -5.98 -0.20 -5.61
C THR A 49 -7.21 0.56 -5.19
N SER A 50 -7.03 1.83 -4.81
CA SER A 50 -8.14 2.78 -4.76
C SER A 50 -8.59 3.15 -6.18
N GLU A 51 -9.65 3.94 -6.27
CA GLU A 51 -10.12 4.51 -7.55
C GLU A 51 -9.24 5.67 -8.05
N ALA A 52 -8.31 6.16 -7.24
CA ALA A 52 -7.44 7.26 -7.64
C ALA A 52 -6.51 6.84 -8.79
N THR A 53 -6.45 7.66 -9.82
CA THR A 53 -5.59 7.43 -11.00
C THR A 53 -4.15 7.14 -10.59
N ARG A 54 -3.60 7.89 -9.63
CA ARG A 54 -2.23 7.69 -9.14
C ARG A 54 -1.98 6.30 -8.54
N SER A 55 -2.99 5.71 -7.89
CA SER A 55 -2.88 4.35 -7.35
C SER A 55 -2.98 3.30 -8.45
N ILE A 56 -3.91 3.47 -9.37
CA ILE A 56 -4.10 2.57 -10.52
C ILE A 56 -2.84 2.58 -11.39
N GLU A 57 -2.29 3.74 -11.69
CA GLU A 57 -1.07 3.87 -12.49
C GLU A 57 0.15 3.28 -11.78
N THR A 58 0.27 3.46 -10.47
CA THR A 58 1.34 2.84 -9.68
C THR A 58 1.29 1.32 -9.80
N ALA A 59 0.13 0.72 -9.55
CA ALA A 59 -0.05 -0.72 -9.59
C ALA A 59 0.14 -1.30 -11.00
N ALA A 60 -0.14 -0.52 -12.05
CA ALA A 60 -0.04 -0.99 -13.43
C ALA A 60 1.36 -1.48 -13.81
N TYR A 61 2.41 -0.94 -13.16
CA TYR A 61 3.78 -1.38 -13.40
C TYR A 61 4.07 -2.81 -12.92
N LEU A 62 3.20 -3.39 -12.07
CA LEU A 62 3.33 -4.79 -11.66
C LEU A 62 3.00 -5.76 -12.79
N ASN A 63 2.25 -5.33 -13.80
CA ASN A 63 1.74 -6.19 -14.88
C ASN A 63 0.98 -7.41 -14.33
N ARG A 64 0.16 -7.19 -13.31
CA ARG A 64 -0.71 -8.20 -12.69
C ARG A 64 -2.16 -7.76 -12.76
N ILE A 65 -3.07 -8.71 -12.64
CA ILE A 65 -4.49 -8.40 -12.51
C ILE A 65 -4.69 -7.59 -11.23
N THR A 66 -5.34 -6.44 -11.37
CA THR A 66 -5.58 -5.50 -10.28
C THR A 66 -7.08 -5.27 -10.12
N GLN A 67 -7.54 -5.25 -8.87
CA GLN A 67 -8.93 -4.96 -8.53
C GLN A 67 -9.00 -3.54 -7.93
N VAL A 68 -9.90 -2.73 -8.47
CA VAL A 68 -10.14 -1.37 -7.97
C VAL A 68 -11.19 -1.43 -6.86
N GLN A 69 -10.87 -0.84 -5.71
CA GLN A 69 -11.70 -0.86 -4.51
C GLN A 69 -11.97 0.57 -4.04
N ALA A 70 -13.22 1.01 -4.14
CA ALA A 70 -13.62 2.34 -3.65
C ALA A 70 -13.39 2.48 -2.13
N ALA A 71 -13.44 1.38 -1.41
CA ALA A 71 -13.18 1.35 0.04
C ALA A 71 -11.74 1.75 0.42
N LEU A 72 -10.82 1.83 -0.55
CA LEU A 72 -9.42 2.24 -0.35
C LEU A 72 -9.16 3.69 -0.78
N ASN A 73 -10.19 4.46 -1.08
CA ASN A 73 -10.03 5.84 -1.54
C ASN A 73 -9.37 6.72 -0.46
N PRO A 74 -8.74 7.84 -0.87
CA PRO A 74 -7.93 8.66 0.03
C PRO A 74 -8.65 9.15 1.29
N THR A 75 -9.96 9.35 1.21
CA THR A 75 -10.77 9.86 2.34
C THR A 75 -11.34 8.76 3.23
N CYS A 76 -11.09 7.49 2.92
CA CYS A 76 -11.58 6.37 3.73
C CYS A 76 -10.80 6.25 5.04
N ASP A 77 -11.47 5.69 6.04
CA ASP A 77 -10.94 5.53 7.39
C ASP A 77 -10.21 4.20 7.53
N SER A 78 -9.03 4.22 8.17
CA SER A 78 -8.26 3.00 8.42
C SER A 78 -9.02 1.96 9.24
N ARG A 79 -9.93 2.38 10.11
CA ARG A 79 -10.77 1.50 10.94
C ARG A 79 -11.73 0.68 10.09
N ASP A 80 -12.18 1.22 8.97
CA ASP A 80 -13.05 0.50 8.03
C ASP A 80 -12.25 -0.36 7.05
N ILE A 81 -11.04 0.09 6.70
CA ILE A 81 -10.17 -0.59 5.73
C ILE A 81 -9.56 -1.85 6.32
N LEU A 82 -9.00 -1.79 7.53
CA LEU A 82 -8.25 -2.91 8.10
C LEU A 82 -9.05 -4.22 8.14
N PRO A 83 -10.33 -4.25 8.57
CA PRO A 83 -11.11 -5.48 8.53
C PRO A 83 -11.25 -6.07 7.13
N LEU A 84 -11.37 -5.23 6.10
CA LEU A 84 -11.44 -5.68 4.71
C LEU A 84 -10.16 -6.37 4.27
N LEU A 85 -9.00 -5.80 4.65
CA LEU A 85 -7.69 -6.39 4.32
C LEU A 85 -7.50 -7.73 5.04
N LEU A 86 -7.84 -7.80 6.32
CA LEU A 86 -7.68 -9.02 7.11
C LEU A 86 -8.60 -10.15 6.65
N ALA A 87 -9.74 -9.81 6.05
CA ALA A 87 -10.66 -10.81 5.48
C ALA A 87 -10.04 -11.57 4.30
N GLN A 88 -8.98 -11.03 3.67
CA GLN A 88 -8.25 -11.68 2.56
C GLN A 88 -7.13 -12.62 3.04
N HIS A 89 -7.22 -13.12 4.25
CA HIS A 89 -6.14 -13.87 4.91
C HIS A 89 -5.69 -15.17 4.21
N LYS A 90 -6.42 -15.64 3.21
CA LYS A 90 -6.10 -16.88 2.49
C LYS A 90 -5.00 -16.71 1.43
N GLN A 91 -4.72 -15.49 1.03
CA GLN A 91 -3.73 -15.17 0.00
C GLN A 91 -2.93 -13.95 0.42
N PRO A 92 -1.67 -13.81 -0.07
CA PRO A 92 -0.96 -12.56 0.09
C PRO A 92 -1.74 -11.42 -0.57
N LEU A 93 -1.75 -10.27 0.09
CA LEU A 93 -2.48 -9.09 -0.38
C LEU A 93 -1.54 -7.90 -0.48
N LEU A 94 -1.48 -7.29 -1.67
CA LEU A 94 -0.81 -6.02 -1.89
C LEU A 94 -1.87 -4.96 -2.15
N VAL A 95 -1.80 -3.86 -1.39
CA VAL A 95 -2.69 -2.72 -1.60
C VAL A 95 -1.88 -1.49 -1.95
N VAL A 96 -2.30 -0.78 -3.00
CA VAL A 96 -1.75 0.52 -3.36
C VAL A 96 -2.71 1.59 -2.88
N GLY A 97 -2.22 2.42 -1.98
CA GLY A 97 -3.11 3.38 -1.32
C GLY A 97 -2.44 4.66 -0.87
N HIS A 98 -2.99 5.22 0.18
CA HIS A 98 -2.81 6.62 0.55
C HIS A 98 -2.49 6.80 2.03
N GLN A 99 -1.78 7.87 2.36
CA GLN A 99 -1.76 8.39 3.71
C GLN A 99 -3.03 9.24 3.93
N PRO A 100 -3.55 9.32 5.13
CA PRO A 100 -2.97 8.78 6.38
C PRO A 100 -3.23 7.30 6.66
N TRP A 101 -4.17 6.65 5.97
CA TRP A 101 -4.63 5.33 6.38
C TRP A 101 -3.58 4.22 6.25
N LEU A 102 -2.66 4.29 5.28
CA LEU A 102 -1.56 3.30 5.18
C LEU A 102 -0.70 3.29 6.44
N GLY A 103 -0.26 4.45 6.87
CA GLY A 103 0.58 4.58 8.07
C GLY A 103 -0.17 4.23 9.35
N GLN A 104 -1.47 4.51 9.40
CA GLN A 104 -2.32 4.12 10.53
C GLN A 104 -2.49 2.60 10.62
N ILE A 105 -2.67 1.92 9.50
CA ILE A 105 -2.76 0.46 9.46
C ILE A 105 -1.42 -0.16 9.88
N TRP A 106 -0.32 0.37 9.37
CA TRP A 106 1.01 -0.09 9.76
C TRP A 106 1.23 0.04 11.27
N GLU A 107 0.95 1.20 11.83
CA GLU A 107 1.06 1.44 13.28
C GLU A 107 0.18 0.45 14.06
N HIS A 108 -1.08 0.31 13.66
CA HIS A 108 -2.00 -0.60 14.35
C HIS A 108 -1.50 -2.05 14.33
N CYS A 109 -1.04 -2.53 13.20
CA CYS A 109 -0.51 -3.90 13.10
C CYS A 109 0.71 -4.13 13.99
N MET A 110 1.58 -3.12 14.13
CA MET A 110 2.81 -3.25 14.91
C MET A 110 2.58 -3.03 16.40
N THR A 111 1.67 -2.14 16.80
CA THR A 111 1.53 -1.70 18.20
C THR A 111 0.19 -2.08 18.83
N GLY A 112 -0.80 -2.43 18.04
CA GLY A 112 -2.16 -2.70 18.53
C GLY A 112 -3.03 -1.47 18.70
N SER A 113 -2.52 -0.28 18.44
CA SER A 113 -3.27 0.97 18.57
C SER A 113 -2.88 1.99 17.51
N VAL A 114 -3.74 2.99 17.30
CA VAL A 114 -3.48 4.10 16.37
C VAL A 114 -3.46 5.40 17.15
N SER A 115 -2.41 6.18 16.96
CA SER A 115 -2.30 7.53 17.52
C SER A 115 -3.35 8.44 16.91
N GLN A 116 -4.09 9.17 17.73
CA GLN A 116 -5.15 10.04 17.26
C GLN A 116 -4.57 11.25 16.51
N GLY A 117 -5.01 11.45 15.27
CA GLY A 117 -4.55 12.56 14.43
C GLY A 117 -3.14 12.42 13.88
N GLU A 118 -2.45 11.32 14.18
CA GLU A 118 -1.11 11.04 13.69
C GLU A 118 -1.09 9.74 12.89
N TYR A 119 0.00 9.52 12.15
CA TYR A 119 0.22 8.29 11.40
C TYR A 119 1.71 8.10 11.13
N TRP A 120 2.13 6.84 11.01
CA TRP A 120 3.49 6.54 10.61
C TRP A 120 3.70 6.92 9.15
N SER A 121 4.82 7.59 8.89
CA SER A 121 5.11 8.12 7.56
C SER A 121 5.54 7.00 6.60
N VAL A 122 4.81 6.91 5.48
CA VAL A 122 5.20 6.10 4.34
C VAL A 122 5.41 7.06 3.17
N LYS A 123 6.63 7.17 2.68
CA LYS A 123 6.95 8.08 1.57
C LYS A 123 6.30 7.60 0.27
N LYS A 124 6.04 8.54 -0.64
CA LYS A 124 5.47 8.22 -1.97
C LYS A 124 6.29 7.14 -2.67
N GLY A 125 5.62 6.14 -3.20
CA GLY A 125 6.25 5.02 -3.86
C GLY A 125 6.90 3.98 -2.93
N SER A 126 6.90 4.23 -1.62
CA SER A 126 7.48 3.31 -0.63
C SER A 126 6.55 2.18 -0.27
N VAL A 127 7.13 1.07 0.14
CA VAL A 127 6.42 -0.14 0.52
C VAL A 127 6.74 -0.52 1.96
N VAL A 128 5.72 -1.05 2.64
CA VAL A 128 5.84 -1.71 3.94
C VAL A 128 5.27 -3.11 3.78
N TRP A 129 6.08 -4.11 4.05
CA TRP A 129 5.72 -5.52 3.95
C TRP A 129 5.61 -6.11 5.33
N LEU A 130 4.41 -6.57 5.69
CA LEU A 130 4.09 -7.14 6.99
C LEU A 130 3.73 -8.62 6.85
N LYS A 131 4.14 -9.41 7.83
CA LYS A 131 3.65 -10.78 7.99
C LYS A 131 2.72 -10.81 9.18
N LEU A 132 1.46 -11.16 8.93
CA LEU A 132 0.40 -11.14 9.92
C LEU A 132 -0.04 -12.56 10.28
N LYS A 133 -0.30 -12.77 11.56
CA LYS A 133 -0.90 -14.00 12.06
C LYS A 133 -2.03 -13.65 13.01
N MET A 134 -3.23 -14.15 12.71
CA MET A 134 -4.38 -14.00 13.59
C MET A 134 -4.22 -14.97 14.76
N GLN A 135 -4.36 -14.48 15.99
CA GLN A 135 -4.29 -15.26 17.21
C GLN A 135 -5.55 -15.02 18.05
N ALA A 136 -5.82 -15.88 19.03
CA ALA A 136 -6.98 -15.77 19.90
C ALA A 136 -7.02 -14.45 20.68
N ASP A 137 -5.85 -13.90 21.02
CA ASP A 137 -5.69 -12.68 21.81
C ASP A 137 -5.35 -11.43 20.96
N GLY A 138 -5.43 -11.55 19.62
CA GLY A 138 -5.20 -10.42 18.73
C GLY A 138 -4.39 -10.77 17.51
N LEU A 139 -3.70 -9.77 16.98
CA LEU A 139 -2.92 -9.84 15.75
C LEU A 139 -1.43 -9.84 16.09
N ASP A 140 -0.73 -10.90 15.66
CA ASP A 140 0.74 -10.90 15.67
C ASP A 140 1.24 -10.35 14.34
N CYS A 141 2.19 -9.41 14.40
CA CYS A 141 2.73 -8.75 13.22
C CYS A 141 4.24 -8.70 13.26
N LYS A 142 4.86 -9.09 12.14
CA LYS A 142 6.31 -8.94 11.93
C LYS A 142 6.57 -8.07 10.73
N LEU A 143 7.48 -7.11 10.88
CA LEU A 143 7.96 -6.31 9.75
C LEU A 143 8.93 -7.16 8.93
N VAL A 144 8.61 -7.36 7.65
CA VAL A 144 9.49 -8.05 6.70
C VAL A 144 10.42 -7.05 6.03
N ALA A 145 9.86 -5.94 5.54
CA ALA A 145 10.65 -4.88 4.88
C ALA A 145 9.91 -3.55 4.93
N ALA A 146 10.66 -2.47 4.98
CA ALA A 146 10.17 -1.12 4.74
C ALA A 146 11.19 -0.45 3.81
N LEU A 147 10.76 -0.10 2.59
CA LEU A 147 11.70 0.29 1.54
C LEU A 147 11.17 1.49 0.74
N SER A 148 12.04 2.47 0.56
CA SER A 148 11.78 3.63 -0.29
C SER A 148 12.41 3.44 -1.67
N PRO A 149 11.77 3.98 -2.75
CA PRO A 149 12.33 3.90 -4.10
C PRO A 149 13.75 4.47 -4.23
N VAL A 150 14.14 5.39 -3.36
CA VAL A 150 15.48 5.99 -3.38
C VAL A 150 16.59 4.93 -3.23
N PHE A 151 16.31 3.84 -2.52
CA PHE A 151 17.26 2.74 -2.35
C PHE A 151 17.32 1.81 -3.56
N LEU A 152 16.45 2.02 -4.54
CA LEU A 152 16.40 1.26 -5.79
C LEU A 152 16.98 2.07 -6.97
N GLY A 153 17.61 3.22 -6.70
CA GLY A 153 18.27 4.06 -7.69
C GLY A 153 17.39 5.18 -8.27
N VAL A 154 16.19 5.40 -7.74
CA VAL A 154 15.32 6.50 -8.15
C VAL A 154 15.63 7.74 -7.30
N ILE A 155 16.02 8.79 -7.98
CA ILE A 155 16.38 10.06 -7.34
C ILE A 155 15.13 10.90 -7.07
#